data_f6844b6425d559c26d03f344e5b64808
#
_entry.id   f6844b6425d559c26d03f344e5b64808
#
_cell.length_a   1.000
_cell.length_b   1.000
_cell.length_c   1.000
_cell.angle_alpha   90.00
_cell.angle_beta   90.00
_cell.angle_gamma   90.00
#
_symmetry.space_group_name_H-M   'P 1'
#
loop_
_entity.id
_entity.type
_entity.pdbx_description
1 polymer ?
#
loop_
_entity_poly.entity_id
_entity_poly.type
_entity_poly.pdbx_seq_one_letter_code
_entity_poly.pdbx_strand_id
1 'polypeptide(L)'
;MAMLGAETREKTDALDAAGNTTAAIGKGFAIGSAAFVSLALYGAFITRSKTAPYNVDISTVFLITDVQVTDALLFSGLLIGAMLPYAFTAMTMKSVGKAALEMVEEIREQFKDEDVRNGKKTPDYQRCIEISTKASLKEMIGPGALVIVTPLAVGLIWGPRSVAGLLPGALVSGVQMAIASSNTGGAWDNAKKFIESGQLIVKGEVRRKGTDEHKAAV
;
A
#
# COMPACT_ATOMS: atom_id res chain seq x y z
N MET A 1 -17.08 16.51 5.73
CA MET A 1 -16.42 17.56 6.55
C MET A 1 -16.43 18.96 5.89
N ALA A 2 -16.15 19.11 4.60
CA ALA A 2 -16.12 20.42 3.93
C ALA A 2 -17.41 21.26 4.04
N MET A 3 -18.54 20.63 4.31
CA MET A 3 -19.86 21.27 4.47
C MET A 3 -20.20 21.64 5.93
N LEU A 4 -19.34 21.35 6.88
CA LEU A 4 -19.53 21.65 8.29
C LEU A 4 -19.07 23.07 8.65
N GLY A 5 -19.67 23.68 9.65
CA GLY A 5 -19.25 24.99 10.14
C GLY A 5 -17.79 25.02 10.63
N ALA A 6 -17.15 26.17 10.62
CA ALA A 6 -15.72 26.33 10.91
C ALA A 6 -15.29 25.71 12.25
N GLU A 7 -16.06 25.94 13.32
CA GLU A 7 -15.76 25.38 14.66
C GLU A 7 -15.82 23.85 14.68
N THR A 8 -16.82 23.24 14.03
CA THR A 8 -16.94 21.79 13.93
C THR A 8 -15.81 21.22 13.10
N ARG A 9 -15.41 21.91 12.03
CA ARG A 9 -14.32 21.51 11.16
C ARG A 9 -12.98 21.48 11.88
N GLU A 10 -12.69 22.47 12.70
CA GLU A 10 -11.46 22.50 13.51
C GLU A 10 -11.34 21.25 14.42
N LYS A 11 -12.43 20.89 15.09
CA LYS A 11 -12.47 19.69 15.95
C LYS A 11 -12.33 18.41 15.14
N THR A 12 -12.99 18.30 13.99
CA THR A 12 -12.90 17.11 13.13
C THR A 12 -11.55 16.98 12.45
N ASP A 13 -10.89 18.08 12.09
CA ASP A 13 -9.56 18.07 11.51
C ASP A 13 -8.50 17.63 12.54
N ALA A 14 -8.67 18.03 13.81
CA ALA A 14 -7.81 17.56 14.91
C ALA A 14 -7.97 16.06 15.16
N LEU A 15 -9.20 15.56 15.15
CA LEU A 15 -9.49 14.12 15.31
C LEU A 15 -8.94 13.32 14.12
N ASP A 16 -9.06 13.84 12.91
CA ASP A 16 -8.54 13.21 11.71
C ASP A 16 -6.99 13.14 11.73
N ALA A 17 -6.31 14.20 12.17
CA ALA A 17 -4.86 14.19 12.35
C ALA A 17 -4.41 13.16 13.41
N ALA A 18 -5.14 13.04 14.52
CA ALA A 18 -4.89 12.01 15.53
C ALA A 18 -5.16 10.61 14.96
N GLY A 19 -6.23 10.46 14.16
CA GLY A 19 -6.58 9.23 13.46
C GLY A 19 -5.49 8.75 12.51
N ASN A 20 -4.87 9.63 11.75
CA ASN A 20 -3.76 9.31 10.86
C ASN A 20 -2.55 8.76 11.61
N THR A 21 -2.22 9.34 12.76
CA THR A 21 -1.12 8.86 13.63
C THR A 21 -1.45 7.48 14.18
N THR A 22 -2.65 7.27 14.72
CA THR A 22 -3.11 5.99 15.24
C THR A 22 -3.13 4.92 14.15
N ALA A 23 -3.60 5.26 12.95
CA ALA A 23 -3.63 4.36 11.82
C ALA A 23 -2.22 3.94 11.37
N ALA A 24 -1.25 4.87 11.35
CA ALA A 24 0.14 4.56 11.01
C ALA A 24 0.77 3.60 12.02
N ILE A 25 0.58 3.83 13.32
CA ILE A 25 1.07 2.96 14.39
C ILE A 25 0.42 1.57 14.31
N GLY A 26 -0.92 1.51 14.17
CA GLY A 26 -1.66 0.25 14.06
C GLY A 26 -1.23 -0.59 12.84
N LYS A 27 -0.97 0.06 11.71
CA LYS A 27 -0.41 -0.59 10.52
C LYS A 27 1.01 -1.11 10.78
N GLY A 28 1.85 -0.38 11.53
CA GLY A 28 3.17 -0.83 11.93
C GLY A 28 3.13 -2.15 12.69
N PHE A 29 2.23 -2.29 13.68
CA PHE A 29 2.00 -3.55 14.39
C PHE A 29 1.49 -4.66 13.47
N ALA A 30 0.53 -4.37 12.61
CA ALA A 30 -0.02 -5.33 11.64
C ALA A 30 1.06 -5.84 10.68
N ILE A 31 1.90 -4.96 10.15
CA ILE A 31 3.00 -5.31 9.26
C ILE A 31 4.06 -6.14 10.00
N GLY A 32 4.41 -5.77 11.24
CA GLY A 32 5.33 -6.53 12.07
C GLY A 32 4.84 -7.95 12.33
N SER A 33 3.58 -8.13 12.72
CA SER A 33 2.99 -9.45 12.92
C SER A 33 2.95 -10.28 11.63
N ALA A 34 2.59 -9.66 10.50
CA ALA A 34 2.61 -10.30 9.18
C ALA A 34 4.03 -10.74 8.77
N ALA A 35 5.06 -9.96 9.11
CA ALA A 35 6.46 -10.32 8.87
C ALA A 35 6.86 -11.59 9.63
N PHE A 36 6.51 -11.71 10.91
CA PHE A 36 6.79 -12.90 11.70
C PHE A 36 6.05 -14.14 11.20
N VAL A 37 4.77 -14.00 10.83
CA VAL A 37 4.00 -15.10 10.23
C VAL A 37 4.62 -15.52 8.90
N SER A 38 5.00 -14.58 8.05
CA SER A 38 5.65 -14.87 6.77
C SER A 38 7.00 -15.57 6.96
N LEU A 39 7.78 -15.19 7.97
CA LEU A 39 9.02 -15.85 8.31
C LEU A 39 8.78 -17.29 8.79
N ALA A 40 7.76 -17.52 9.60
CA ALA A 40 7.40 -18.88 10.05
C ALA A 40 6.95 -19.76 8.87
N LEU A 41 6.15 -19.21 7.96
CA LEU A 41 5.72 -19.91 6.73
C LEU A 41 6.91 -20.20 5.79
N TYR A 42 7.85 -19.28 5.69
CA TYR A 42 9.10 -19.51 4.97
C TYR A 42 9.90 -20.69 5.56
N GLY A 43 10.04 -20.73 6.89
CA GLY A 43 10.67 -21.88 7.58
C GLY A 43 9.95 -23.19 7.27
N ALA A 44 8.63 -23.21 7.29
CA ALA A 44 7.82 -24.37 6.92
C ALA A 44 8.02 -24.78 5.45
N PHE A 45 8.09 -23.81 4.52
CA PHE A 45 8.40 -24.06 3.11
C PHE A 45 9.76 -24.72 2.94
N ILE A 46 10.81 -24.21 3.56
CA ILE A 46 12.16 -24.78 3.49
C ILE A 46 12.18 -26.21 4.07
N THR A 47 11.56 -26.43 5.22
CA THR A 47 11.50 -27.75 5.86
C THR A 47 10.78 -28.75 4.96
N ARG A 48 9.65 -28.35 4.38
CA ARG A 48 8.86 -29.22 3.48
C ARG A 48 9.60 -29.52 2.17
N SER A 49 10.34 -28.57 1.65
CA SER A 49 11.11 -28.72 0.41
C SER A 49 12.36 -29.58 0.55
N LYS A 50 12.84 -29.82 1.80
CA LYS A 50 13.92 -30.76 2.12
C LYS A 50 13.45 -32.23 2.19
N THR A 51 12.15 -32.44 2.35
CA THR A 51 11.57 -33.77 2.53
C THR A 51 11.04 -34.27 1.20
N ALA A 52 11.77 -35.16 0.52
CA ALA A 52 11.24 -35.84 -0.67
C ALA A 52 10.01 -36.67 -0.30
N PRO A 53 8.96 -36.69 -1.14
CA PRO A 53 7.90 -37.67 -0.99
C PRO A 53 8.47 -39.08 -1.12
N TYR A 54 8.04 -39.96 -0.22
CA TYR A 54 8.42 -41.37 -0.24
C TYR A 54 8.18 -41.97 -1.64
N ASN A 55 9.22 -42.56 -2.27
CA ASN A 55 9.18 -43.21 -3.59
C ASN A 55 9.18 -42.35 -4.86
N VAL A 56 9.59 -41.11 -4.81
CA VAL A 56 9.84 -40.38 -6.04
C VAL A 56 11.34 -40.13 -6.17
N ASP A 57 11.93 -40.70 -7.19
CA ASP A 57 13.31 -40.47 -7.61
C ASP A 57 13.37 -39.06 -8.26
N ILE A 58 13.12 -38.05 -7.45
CA ILE A 58 13.20 -36.67 -7.89
C ILE A 58 14.67 -36.33 -7.92
N SER A 59 15.19 -36.21 -9.13
CA SER A 59 16.55 -35.71 -9.39
C SER A 59 16.85 -34.52 -8.47
N THR A 60 18.06 -34.48 -7.94
CA THR A 60 18.62 -33.50 -7.00
C THR A 60 18.30 -32.02 -7.28
N VAL A 61 17.74 -31.70 -8.43
CA VAL A 61 17.31 -30.35 -8.88
C VAL A 61 16.13 -29.79 -8.08
N PHE A 62 15.26 -30.65 -7.53
CA PHE A 62 14.04 -30.21 -6.82
C PHE A 62 14.17 -30.18 -5.29
N LEU A 63 15.27 -30.70 -4.73
CA LEU A 63 15.50 -30.67 -3.28
C LEU A 63 16.32 -29.44 -2.88
N ILE A 64 15.81 -28.68 -1.93
CA ILE A 64 16.59 -27.64 -1.27
C ILE A 64 17.40 -28.31 -0.17
N THR A 65 18.68 -28.60 -0.44
CA THR A 65 19.58 -29.16 0.57
C THR A 65 20.04 -28.10 1.55
N ASP A 66 20.42 -26.93 1.02
CA ASP A 66 20.90 -25.78 1.77
C ASP A 66 20.35 -24.48 1.16
N VAL A 67 20.13 -23.49 2.03
CA VAL A 67 19.73 -22.12 1.62
C VAL A 67 20.96 -21.23 1.74
N GLN A 68 21.70 -21.09 0.66
CA GLN A 68 22.88 -20.24 0.60
C GLN A 68 22.67 -19.10 -0.38
N VAL A 69 22.90 -17.87 0.07
CA VAL A 69 22.76 -16.67 -0.77
C VAL A 69 23.75 -16.67 -1.95
N THR A 70 24.82 -17.45 -1.85
CA THR A 70 25.79 -17.64 -2.93
C THR A 70 25.31 -18.55 -4.06
N ASP A 71 24.19 -19.27 -3.88
CA ASP A 71 23.55 -20.02 -4.97
C ASP A 71 22.95 -19.07 -5.99
N ALA A 72 23.34 -19.19 -7.26
CA ALA A 72 22.92 -18.29 -8.31
C ALA A 72 21.40 -18.27 -8.56
N LEU A 73 20.74 -19.45 -8.47
CA LEU A 73 19.28 -19.55 -8.63
C LEU A 73 18.55 -18.91 -7.46
N LEU A 74 19.03 -19.17 -6.25
CA LEU A 74 18.45 -18.56 -5.04
C LEU A 74 18.65 -17.04 -5.07
N PHE A 75 19.84 -16.56 -5.40
CA PHE A 75 20.13 -15.13 -5.48
C PHE A 75 19.29 -14.42 -6.56
N SER A 76 19.14 -15.05 -7.73
CA SER A 76 18.27 -14.53 -8.79
C SER A 76 16.82 -14.43 -8.34
N GLY A 77 16.31 -15.46 -7.65
CA GLY A 77 14.99 -15.43 -7.02
C GLY A 77 14.84 -14.30 -6.00
N LEU A 78 15.87 -14.08 -5.16
CA LEU A 78 15.89 -13.02 -4.16
C LEU A 78 15.79 -11.64 -4.80
N LEU A 79 16.50 -11.39 -5.90
CA LEU A 79 16.40 -10.12 -6.63
C LEU A 79 15.00 -9.91 -7.22
N ILE A 80 14.43 -10.94 -7.85
CA ILE A 80 13.06 -10.88 -8.37
C ILE A 80 12.07 -10.62 -7.23
N GLY A 81 12.20 -11.34 -6.12
CA GLY A 81 11.35 -11.16 -4.95
C GLY A 81 11.43 -9.76 -4.37
N ALA A 82 12.63 -9.20 -4.23
CA ALA A 82 12.82 -7.84 -3.73
C ALA A 82 12.21 -6.76 -4.63
N MET A 83 12.09 -7.02 -5.92
CA MET A 83 11.45 -6.11 -6.88
C MET A 83 9.91 -6.11 -6.79
N LEU A 84 9.29 -7.23 -6.39
CA LEU A 84 7.82 -7.38 -6.41
C LEU A 84 7.06 -6.29 -5.62
N PRO A 85 7.45 -5.92 -4.39
CA PRO A 85 6.74 -4.89 -3.65
C PRO A 85 6.77 -3.52 -4.32
N TYR A 86 7.84 -3.19 -5.03
CA TYR A 86 7.92 -1.94 -5.81
C TYR A 86 7.00 -1.97 -7.01
N ALA A 87 6.97 -3.07 -7.76
CA ALA A 87 6.06 -3.24 -8.89
C ALA A 87 4.60 -3.20 -8.42
N PHE A 88 4.27 -3.88 -7.31
CA PHE A 88 2.96 -3.84 -6.68
C PHE A 88 2.56 -2.41 -6.28
N THR A 89 3.47 -1.68 -5.62
CA THR A 89 3.21 -0.30 -5.18
C THR A 89 3.01 0.63 -6.37
N ALA A 90 3.81 0.52 -7.42
CA ALA A 90 3.64 1.31 -8.64
C ALA A 90 2.27 1.09 -9.30
N MET A 91 1.82 -0.16 -9.38
CA MET A 91 0.50 -0.50 -9.92
C MET A 91 -0.62 0.06 -9.05
N THR A 92 -0.56 -0.13 -7.72
CA THR A 92 -1.58 0.35 -6.80
C THR A 92 -1.65 1.87 -6.73
N MET A 93 -0.51 2.57 -6.74
CA MET A 93 -0.51 4.05 -6.76
C MET A 93 -1.16 4.61 -8.02
N LYS A 94 -0.87 4.03 -9.18
CA LYS A 94 -1.52 4.41 -10.44
C LYS A 94 -3.04 4.21 -10.38
N SER A 95 -3.47 3.08 -9.84
CA SER A 95 -4.88 2.71 -9.72
C SER A 95 -5.63 3.64 -8.75
N VAL A 96 -5.02 3.93 -7.59
CA VAL A 96 -5.58 4.88 -6.61
C VAL A 96 -5.71 6.28 -7.20
N GLY A 97 -4.70 6.75 -7.94
CA GLY A 97 -4.74 8.05 -8.62
C GLY A 97 -5.91 8.15 -9.61
N LYS A 98 -6.15 7.09 -10.39
CA LYS A 98 -7.28 7.05 -11.32
C LYS A 98 -8.63 7.08 -10.61
N ALA A 99 -8.80 6.23 -9.58
CA ALA A 99 -10.03 6.20 -8.79
C ALA A 99 -10.31 7.55 -8.09
N ALA A 100 -9.26 8.20 -7.59
CA ALA A 100 -9.36 9.52 -6.99
C ALA A 100 -9.83 10.58 -7.99
N LEU A 101 -9.33 10.56 -9.24
CA LEU A 101 -9.78 11.47 -10.29
C LEU A 101 -11.26 11.26 -10.64
N GLU A 102 -11.70 10.02 -10.83
CA GLU A 102 -13.12 9.69 -11.08
C GLU A 102 -14.01 10.20 -9.94
N MET A 103 -13.56 10.07 -8.69
CA MET A 103 -14.27 10.58 -7.52
C MET A 103 -14.35 12.13 -7.52
N VAL A 104 -13.25 12.79 -7.86
CA VAL A 104 -13.21 14.26 -7.94
C VAL A 104 -14.14 14.78 -9.03
N GLU A 105 -14.21 14.11 -10.18
CA GLU A 105 -15.11 14.47 -11.27
C GLU A 105 -16.58 14.33 -10.85
N GLU A 106 -16.93 13.21 -10.18
CA GLU A 106 -18.28 13.00 -9.65
C GLU A 106 -18.67 14.08 -8.63
N ILE A 107 -17.78 14.39 -7.68
CA ILE A 107 -18.03 15.44 -6.68
C ILE A 107 -18.22 16.79 -7.37
N ARG A 108 -17.40 17.13 -8.36
CA ARG A 108 -17.56 18.38 -9.13
C ARG A 108 -18.89 18.45 -9.84
N GLU A 109 -19.37 17.32 -10.39
CA GLU A 109 -20.66 17.25 -11.05
C GLU A 109 -21.80 17.51 -10.07
N GLN A 110 -21.78 16.85 -8.91
CA GLN A 110 -22.79 17.02 -7.87
C GLN A 110 -22.79 18.45 -7.29
N PHE A 111 -21.63 19.11 -7.19
CA PHE A 111 -21.52 20.49 -6.69
C PHE A 111 -21.89 21.57 -7.73
N LYS A 112 -22.27 21.22 -8.97
CA LYS A 112 -22.92 22.12 -9.89
C LYS A 112 -24.35 22.47 -9.45
N ASP A 113 -25.00 21.57 -8.70
CA ASP A 113 -26.29 21.81 -8.05
C ASP A 113 -26.06 22.75 -6.85
N GLU A 114 -26.62 23.96 -6.92
CA GLU A 114 -26.47 24.99 -5.88
C GLU A 114 -27.07 24.55 -4.53
N ASP A 115 -28.12 23.76 -4.54
CA ASP A 115 -28.74 23.26 -3.30
C ASP A 115 -27.84 22.24 -2.61
N VAL A 116 -27.11 21.41 -3.34
CA VAL A 116 -26.07 20.52 -2.79
C VAL A 116 -24.91 21.35 -2.23
N ARG A 117 -24.42 22.32 -2.99
CA ARG A 117 -23.31 23.18 -2.58
C ARG A 117 -23.63 23.99 -1.32
N ASN A 118 -24.86 24.44 -1.16
CA ASN A 118 -25.33 25.22 -0.02
C ASN A 118 -25.83 24.37 1.16
N GLY A 119 -25.73 23.03 1.06
CA GLY A 119 -26.13 22.09 2.13
C GLY A 119 -27.64 21.93 2.31
N LYS A 120 -28.45 22.40 1.37
CA LYS A 120 -29.91 22.24 1.39
C LYS A 120 -30.35 20.86 0.92
N LYS A 121 -29.57 20.25 0.04
CA LYS A 121 -29.79 18.90 -0.48
C LYS A 121 -28.58 18.02 -0.17
N THR A 122 -28.85 16.78 0.24
CA THR A 122 -27.81 15.80 0.53
C THR A 122 -27.12 15.35 -0.77
N PRO A 123 -25.77 15.32 -0.82
CA PRO A 123 -25.04 14.74 -1.95
C PRO A 123 -25.38 13.27 -2.16
N ASP A 124 -25.20 12.78 -3.38
CA ASP A 124 -25.37 11.37 -3.69
C ASP A 124 -24.13 10.56 -3.21
N TYR A 125 -24.13 10.19 -1.94
CA TYR A 125 -23.08 9.35 -1.35
C TYR A 125 -23.06 7.95 -1.94
N GLN A 126 -24.23 7.43 -2.36
CA GLN A 126 -24.32 6.08 -2.90
C GLN A 126 -23.54 5.98 -4.20
N ARG A 127 -23.63 6.99 -5.05
CA ARG A 127 -22.87 7.08 -6.29
C ARG A 127 -21.36 7.14 -6.03
N CYS A 128 -20.92 7.91 -5.01
CA CYS A 128 -19.52 7.97 -4.61
C CYS A 128 -19.01 6.60 -4.11
N ILE A 129 -19.81 5.89 -3.31
CA ILE A 129 -19.48 4.55 -2.83
C ILE A 129 -19.39 3.56 -4.00
N GLU A 130 -20.31 3.61 -4.96
CA GLU A 130 -20.29 2.75 -6.14
C GLU A 130 -19.01 2.94 -6.96
N ILE A 131 -18.62 4.18 -7.25
CA ILE A 131 -17.38 4.52 -7.97
C ILE A 131 -16.17 3.95 -7.22
N SER A 132 -16.05 4.22 -5.93
CA SER A 132 -14.93 3.75 -5.11
C SER A 132 -14.85 2.23 -5.06
N THR A 133 -15.99 1.55 -4.85
CA THR A 133 -16.04 0.09 -4.77
C THR A 133 -15.70 -0.56 -6.11
N LYS A 134 -16.27 -0.07 -7.20
CA LYS A 134 -16.02 -0.59 -8.54
C LYS A 134 -14.57 -0.42 -8.97
N ALA A 135 -14.00 0.77 -8.72
CA ALA A 135 -12.61 1.05 -8.98
C ALA A 135 -11.70 0.12 -8.15
N SER A 136 -11.97 -0.01 -6.84
CA SER A 136 -11.18 -0.87 -5.95
C SER A 136 -11.15 -2.32 -6.42
N LEU A 137 -12.31 -2.90 -6.75
CA LEU A 137 -12.38 -4.29 -7.20
C LEU A 137 -11.67 -4.51 -8.53
N LYS A 138 -11.85 -3.61 -9.49
CA LYS A 138 -11.23 -3.70 -10.82
C LYS A 138 -9.71 -3.58 -10.74
N GLU A 139 -9.23 -2.61 -10.00
CA GLU A 139 -7.82 -2.27 -9.94
C GLU A 139 -6.99 -3.24 -9.05
N MET A 140 -7.65 -4.09 -8.24
CA MET A 140 -6.98 -5.15 -7.48
C MET A 140 -6.58 -6.35 -8.32
N ILE A 141 -7.14 -6.55 -9.51
CA ILE A 141 -6.89 -7.74 -10.34
C ILE A 141 -5.41 -7.82 -10.74
N GLY A 142 -4.83 -6.73 -11.23
CA GLY A 142 -3.43 -6.69 -11.66
C GLY A 142 -2.43 -6.99 -10.53
N PRO A 143 -2.43 -6.22 -9.43
CA PRO A 143 -1.57 -6.48 -8.28
C PRO A 143 -1.80 -7.87 -7.67
N GLY A 144 -3.05 -8.35 -7.59
CA GLY A 144 -3.38 -9.69 -7.11
C GLY A 144 -2.78 -10.79 -7.99
N ALA A 145 -2.89 -10.64 -9.31
CA ALA A 145 -2.27 -11.56 -10.25
C ALA A 145 -0.73 -11.57 -10.12
N LEU A 146 -0.11 -10.39 -9.96
CA LEU A 146 1.33 -10.29 -9.76
C LEU A 146 1.79 -11.15 -8.57
N VAL A 147 1.12 -11.02 -7.43
CA VAL A 147 1.51 -11.71 -6.19
C VAL A 147 1.30 -13.23 -6.28
N ILE A 148 0.25 -13.68 -6.96
CA ILE A 148 -0.08 -15.11 -7.07
C ILE A 148 0.73 -15.79 -8.19
N VAL A 149 0.78 -15.17 -9.37
CA VAL A 149 1.38 -15.80 -10.56
C VAL A 149 2.90 -15.83 -10.46
N THR A 150 3.54 -14.79 -9.90
CA THR A 150 5.01 -14.72 -9.89
C THR A 150 5.68 -15.89 -9.16
N PRO A 151 5.33 -16.25 -7.90
CA PRO A 151 5.96 -17.38 -7.24
C PRO A 151 5.67 -18.71 -7.94
N LEU A 152 4.49 -18.87 -8.54
CA LEU A 152 4.16 -20.06 -9.31
C LEU A 152 5.00 -20.16 -10.59
N ALA A 153 5.11 -19.07 -11.34
CA ALA A 153 5.91 -19.00 -12.56
C ALA A 153 7.41 -19.25 -12.26
N VAL A 154 7.94 -18.56 -11.23
CA VAL A 154 9.33 -18.75 -10.80
C VAL A 154 9.58 -20.19 -10.37
N GLY A 155 8.65 -20.77 -9.61
CA GLY A 155 8.76 -22.17 -9.16
C GLY A 155 8.70 -23.18 -10.31
N LEU A 156 7.86 -22.95 -11.31
CA LEU A 156 7.71 -23.85 -12.47
C LEU A 156 8.90 -23.73 -13.44
N ILE A 157 9.44 -22.52 -13.63
CA ILE A 157 10.53 -22.26 -14.63
C ILE A 157 11.89 -22.58 -14.04
N TRP A 158 12.18 -22.13 -12.83
CA TRP A 158 13.52 -22.22 -12.21
C TRP A 158 13.58 -23.12 -10.99
N GLY A 159 12.44 -23.69 -10.57
CA GLY A 159 12.37 -24.64 -9.47
C GLY A 159 12.31 -24.00 -8.07
N PRO A 160 12.20 -24.83 -7.02
CA PRO A 160 11.97 -24.40 -5.64
C PRO A 160 13.14 -23.61 -5.04
N ARG A 161 14.36 -23.77 -5.54
CA ARG A 161 15.51 -22.96 -5.08
C ARG A 161 15.34 -21.48 -5.36
N SER A 162 14.84 -21.16 -6.54
CA SER A 162 14.54 -19.75 -6.89
C SER A 162 13.41 -19.19 -6.05
N VAL A 163 12.40 -20.00 -5.73
CA VAL A 163 11.32 -19.61 -4.80
C VAL A 163 11.87 -19.39 -3.39
N ALA A 164 12.82 -20.22 -2.94
CA ALA A 164 13.48 -20.03 -1.65
C ALA A 164 14.22 -18.69 -1.52
N GLY A 165 14.68 -18.14 -2.64
CA GLY A 165 15.22 -16.78 -2.69
C GLY A 165 14.13 -15.71 -2.82
N LEU A 166 13.12 -15.95 -3.68
CA LEU A 166 12.05 -15.01 -3.96
C LEU A 166 11.26 -14.62 -2.70
N LEU A 167 10.92 -15.59 -1.87
CA LEU A 167 10.10 -15.36 -0.66
C LEU A 167 10.78 -14.39 0.33
N PRO A 168 12.04 -14.61 0.77
CA PRO A 168 12.71 -13.67 1.68
C PRO A 168 13.00 -12.32 1.02
N GLY A 169 13.30 -12.27 -0.27
CA GLY A 169 13.46 -11.02 -1.00
C GLY A 169 12.19 -10.18 -0.98
N ALA A 170 11.04 -10.78 -1.29
CA ALA A 170 9.75 -10.12 -1.22
C ALA A 170 9.37 -9.72 0.21
N LEU A 171 9.68 -10.55 1.21
CA LEU A 171 9.38 -10.27 2.61
C LEU A 171 10.15 -9.04 3.11
N VAL A 172 11.47 -9.02 2.96
CA VAL A 172 12.30 -7.93 3.47
C VAL A 172 11.95 -6.60 2.80
N SER A 173 11.87 -6.59 1.49
CA SER A 173 11.52 -5.42 0.70
C SER A 173 10.07 -4.97 0.96
N GLY A 174 9.13 -5.91 1.08
CA GLY A 174 7.73 -5.65 1.35
C GLY A 174 7.48 -5.02 2.72
N VAL A 175 8.11 -5.53 3.76
CA VAL A 175 8.01 -4.97 5.12
C VAL A 175 8.55 -3.56 5.17
N GLN A 176 9.72 -3.32 4.58
CA GLN A 176 10.32 -2.00 4.51
C GLN A 176 9.41 -1.00 3.78
N MET A 177 8.93 -1.38 2.60
CA MET A 177 8.06 -0.54 1.77
C MET A 177 6.73 -0.24 2.47
N ALA A 178 6.12 -1.23 3.09
CA ALA A 178 4.84 -1.08 3.78
C ALA A 178 4.95 -0.14 4.99
N ILE A 179 5.99 -0.28 5.81
CA ILE A 179 6.23 0.60 6.96
C ILE A 179 6.52 2.02 6.48
N ALA A 180 7.42 2.19 5.50
CA ALA A 180 7.76 3.50 4.95
C ALA A 180 6.52 4.20 4.38
N SER A 181 5.73 3.54 3.54
CA SER A 181 4.53 4.10 2.93
C SER A 181 3.45 4.45 3.96
N SER A 182 3.26 3.60 4.98
CA SER A 182 2.29 3.86 6.03
C SER A 182 2.64 5.10 6.86
N ASN A 183 3.89 5.22 7.27
CA ASN A 183 4.36 6.35 8.07
C ASN A 183 4.40 7.64 7.24
N THR A 184 4.94 7.57 6.03
CA THR A 184 5.02 8.72 5.12
C THR A 184 3.64 9.25 4.76
N GLY A 185 2.68 8.38 4.45
CA GLY A 185 1.31 8.79 4.11
C GLY A 185 0.62 9.54 5.25
N GLY A 186 0.71 9.02 6.49
CA GLY A 186 0.15 9.69 7.67
C GLY A 186 0.84 11.02 7.98
N ALA A 187 2.17 11.06 7.91
CA ALA A 187 2.95 12.28 8.15
C ALA A 187 2.65 13.34 7.11
N TRP A 188 2.53 12.97 5.84
CA TRP A 188 2.27 13.89 4.75
C TRP A 188 0.90 14.54 4.83
N ASP A 189 -0.15 13.75 5.12
CA ASP A 189 -1.49 14.29 5.30
C ASP A 189 -1.57 15.23 6.52
N ASN A 190 -0.90 14.88 7.61
CA ASN A 190 -0.80 15.76 8.77
C ASN A 190 0.00 17.05 8.48
N ALA A 191 1.08 16.97 7.70
CA ALA A 191 1.86 18.15 7.28
C ALA A 191 1.01 19.09 6.42
N LYS A 192 0.21 18.56 5.49
CA LYS A 192 -0.74 19.34 4.70
C LYS A 192 -1.73 20.09 5.60
N LYS A 193 -2.34 19.41 6.57
CA LYS A 193 -3.27 20.02 7.53
C LYS A 193 -2.62 21.09 8.40
N PHE A 194 -1.37 20.87 8.80
CA PHE A 194 -0.59 21.84 9.55
C PHE A 194 -0.39 23.14 8.76
N ILE A 195 -0.15 23.04 7.45
CA ILE A 195 -0.07 24.21 6.57
C ILE A 195 -1.45 24.87 6.41
N GLU A 196 -2.49 24.09 6.15
CA GLU A 196 -3.85 24.59 5.95
C GLU A 196 -4.39 25.33 7.18
N SER A 197 -4.05 24.89 8.39
CA SER A 197 -4.44 25.53 9.65
C SER A 197 -3.71 26.87 9.90
N GLY A 198 -2.69 27.19 9.11
CA GLY A 198 -1.92 28.42 9.25
C GLY A 198 -0.88 28.39 10.40
N GLN A 199 -0.51 27.20 10.86
CA GLN A 199 0.51 27.04 11.89
C GLN A 199 1.93 27.10 11.32
N LEU A 200 2.09 26.93 10.00
CA LEU A 200 3.39 27.06 9.35
C LEU A 200 3.75 28.52 9.14
N ILE A 201 4.84 28.96 9.76
CA ILE A 201 5.40 30.30 9.59
C ILE A 201 6.75 30.18 8.88
N VAL A 202 6.87 30.81 7.71
CA VAL A 202 8.12 30.85 6.93
C VAL A 202 8.51 32.32 6.73
N LYS A 203 9.69 32.67 7.18
CA LYS A 203 10.23 34.09 7.12
C LYS A 203 9.28 35.12 7.71
N GLY A 204 8.57 34.78 8.80
CA GLY A 204 7.63 35.68 9.46
C GLY A 204 6.25 35.78 8.84
N GLU A 205 5.98 35.04 7.75
CA GLU A 205 4.69 35.00 7.09
C GLU A 205 3.97 33.65 7.35
N VAL A 206 2.70 33.75 7.69
CA VAL A 206 1.85 32.57 7.90
C VAL A 206 1.50 31.94 6.55
N ARG A 207 1.83 30.67 6.39
CA ARG A 207 1.48 29.88 5.20
C ARG A 207 0.13 29.19 5.39
N ARG A 208 -0.71 29.22 4.35
CA ARG A 208 -2.06 28.66 4.36
C ARG A 208 -2.37 27.96 3.06
N LYS A 209 -3.57 27.44 2.95
CA LYS A 209 -4.09 26.83 1.74
C LYS A 209 -3.89 27.75 0.51
N GLY A 210 -3.30 27.18 -0.55
CA GLY A 210 -3.02 27.88 -1.81
C GLY A 210 -1.63 28.52 -1.89
N THR A 211 -0.83 28.55 -0.82
CA THR A 211 0.58 28.95 -0.87
C THR A 211 1.43 27.91 -1.59
N ASP A 212 2.66 28.26 -1.96
CA ASP A 212 3.56 27.34 -2.67
C ASP A 212 3.96 26.16 -1.79
N GLU A 213 4.12 26.37 -0.49
CA GLU A 213 4.36 25.30 0.48
C GLU A 213 3.16 24.33 0.56
N HIS A 214 1.92 24.85 0.49
CA HIS A 214 0.75 23.99 0.44
C HIS A 214 0.67 23.21 -0.86
N LYS A 215 0.94 23.84 -2.01
CA LYS A 215 0.98 23.15 -3.32
C LYS A 215 2.04 22.04 -3.37
N ALA A 216 3.19 22.27 -2.69
CA ALA A 216 4.23 21.24 -2.59
C ALA A 216 3.85 20.08 -1.67
N ALA A 217 2.88 20.27 -0.76
CA ALA A 217 2.39 19.27 0.17
C ALA A 217 1.13 18.52 -0.30
N VAL A 218 0.56 18.89 -1.45
CA VAL A 218 -0.60 18.27 -2.08
C VAL A 218 -0.19 17.57 -3.35
#